data_4091f8525e84ce3f71828362e96980df
#
_entry.id   4091f8525e84ce3f71828362e96980df
#
_cell.length_a   1.000
_cell.length_b   1.000
_cell.length_c   1.000
_cell.angle_alpha   90.00
_cell.angle_beta   90.00
_cell.angle_gamma   90.00
#
_symmetry.space_group_name_H-M   'P 1'
#
loop_
_entity.id
_entity.type
_entity.pdbx_description
1 polymer ?
#
loop_
_entity_poly.entity_id
_entity_poly.type
_entity_poly.pdbx_seq_one_letter_code
_entity_poly.pdbx_strand_id
1 'polypeptide(L)'
;KIVEIGCGKGYFTELLEKRGFKNIYGFDPAYEGDNPNITKDYFSEKYKSINADLVILRHVLEHIEKPYEFLTHIQNATSKDTKILIEVPDFEWIVENRAFWDIFYEHCNYFDATFLSSFFKNATSKKVFGTQYLLMLASLDELRKPYVKHRYQKNIFKESFRNIKDFLSQNTPLVLWGGASKGVTLLNIFDKNRQLVEYCIDINPKKQNKFIHFGKDI
;
A
#
# COMPACT_ATOMS: atom_id res chain seq x y z
N LYS A 1 -11.60 -21.31 4.35
CA LYS A 1 -12.07 -19.98 4.82
C LYS A 1 -10.99 -18.95 4.50
N ILE A 2 -11.40 -17.82 3.96
CA ILE A 2 -10.51 -16.72 3.57
C ILE A 2 -10.84 -15.52 4.46
N VAL A 3 -9.81 -14.85 4.96
CA VAL A 3 -9.93 -13.59 5.70
C VAL A 3 -9.14 -12.52 4.95
N GLU A 4 -9.81 -11.45 4.52
CA GLU A 4 -9.16 -10.24 3.98
C GLU A 4 -9.09 -9.18 5.09
N ILE A 5 -7.88 -8.76 5.47
CA ILE A 5 -7.65 -7.71 6.46
C ILE A 5 -7.28 -6.42 5.73
N GLY A 6 -7.95 -5.32 6.09
CA GLY A 6 -7.84 -4.07 5.36
C GLY A 6 -8.58 -4.11 4.02
N CYS A 7 -9.80 -4.66 4.01
CA CYS A 7 -10.59 -4.84 2.78
C CYS A 7 -11.14 -3.51 2.21
N GLY A 8 -10.94 -2.39 2.89
CA GLY A 8 -11.39 -1.06 2.46
C GLY A 8 -12.89 -1.03 2.20
N LYS A 9 -13.28 -0.74 0.96
CA LYS A 9 -14.68 -0.74 0.54
C LYS A 9 -15.25 -2.12 0.19
N GLY A 10 -14.48 -3.19 0.40
CA GLY A 10 -14.92 -4.58 0.18
C GLY A 10 -14.86 -5.08 -1.27
N TYR A 11 -14.33 -4.31 -2.21
CA TYR A 11 -14.35 -4.69 -3.63
C TYR A 11 -13.70 -6.03 -3.94
N PHE A 12 -12.61 -6.39 -3.27
CA PHE A 12 -11.94 -7.64 -3.51
C PHE A 12 -12.64 -8.81 -2.82
N THR A 13 -13.15 -8.62 -1.60
CA THR A 13 -14.04 -9.57 -0.92
C THR A 13 -15.23 -9.91 -1.83
N GLU A 14 -15.95 -8.91 -2.36
CA GLU A 14 -17.08 -9.11 -3.28
C GLU A 14 -16.67 -9.78 -4.60
N LEU A 15 -15.48 -9.46 -5.12
CA LEU A 15 -14.97 -10.09 -6.33
C LEU A 15 -14.77 -11.60 -6.10
N LEU A 16 -14.23 -12.00 -4.97
CA LEU A 16 -14.06 -13.40 -4.61
C LEU A 16 -15.42 -14.10 -4.45
N GLU A 17 -16.40 -13.46 -3.81
CA GLU A 17 -17.77 -13.97 -3.70
C GLU A 17 -18.40 -14.21 -5.08
N LYS A 18 -18.29 -13.24 -5.99
CA LYS A 18 -18.75 -13.35 -7.39
C LYS A 18 -18.03 -14.45 -8.16
N ARG A 19 -16.83 -14.83 -7.78
CA ARG A 19 -16.05 -15.96 -8.33
C ARG A 19 -16.40 -17.31 -7.70
N GLY A 20 -17.37 -17.35 -6.78
CA GLY A 20 -17.90 -18.57 -6.18
C GLY A 20 -17.23 -19.03 -4.88
N PHE A 21 -16.33 -18.24 -4.32
CA PHE A 21 -15.81 -18.51 -2.98
C PHE A 21 -16.88 -18.19 -1.95
N LYS A 22 -17.18 -19.10 -1.02
CA LYS A 22 -18.34 -18.97 -0.10
C LYS A 22 -17.98 -18.55 1.32
N ASN A 23 -16.76 -18.81 1.78
CA ASN A 23 -16.35 -18.59 3.16
C ASN A 23 -15.29 -17.50 3.22
N ILE A 24 -15.69 -16.27 2.88
CA ILE A 24 -14.82 -15.09 2.86
C ILE A 24 -15.31 -14.13 3.94
N TYR A 25 -14.38 -13.54 4.66
CA TYR A 25 -14.62 -12.57 5.73
C TYR A 25 -13.69 -11.38 5.53
N GLY A 26 -14.24 -10.19 5.34
CA GLY A 26 -13.51 -8.94 5.27
C GLY A 26 -13.45 -8.25 6.62
N PHE A 27 -12.33 -7.58 6.92
CA PHE A 27 -12.15 -6.74 8.10
C PHE A 27 -11.56 -5.41 7.72
N ASP A 28 -12.25 -4.32 8.06
CA ASP A 28 -11.73 -2.96 7.92
C ASP A 28 -12.42 -2.02 8.91
N PRO A 29 -11.68 -1.30 9.77
CA PRO A 29 -12.28 -0.38 10.75
C PRO A 29 -12.99 0.82 10.10
N ALA A 30 -12.67 1.16 8.86
CA ALA A 30 -13.27 2.27 8.12
C ALA A 30 -14.37 1.83 7.14
N TYR A 31 -14.79 0.55 7.17
CA TYR A 31 -15.82 0.04 6.27
C TYR A 31 -17.15 0.78 6.43
N GLU A 32 -17.74 1.21 5.32
CA GLU A 32 -19.02 1.96 5.27
C GLU A 32 -20.09 1.26 4.39
N GLY A 33 -19.83 0.04 3.94
CA GLY A 33 -20.78 -0.74 3.14
C GLY A 33 -21.75 -1.58 4.00
N ASP A 34 -22.54 -2.40 3.32
CA ASP A 34 -23.60 -3.25 3.89
C ASP A 34 -23.38 -4.76 3.63
N ASN A 35 -22.21 -5.16 3.13
CA ASN A 35 -21.89 -6.57 2.90
C ASN A 35 -21.81 -7.31 4.24
N PRO A 36 -22.68 -8.32 4.50
CA PRO A 36 -22.73 -9.03 5.78
C PRO A 36 -21.46 -9.84 6.10
N ASN A 37 -20.63 -10.12 5.11
CA ASN A 37 -19.38 -10.83 5.27
C ASN A 37 -18.21 -9.88 5.61
N ILE A 38 -18.46 -8.57 5.73
CA ILE A 38 -17.44 -7.60 6.11
C ILE A 38 -17.75 -7.04 7.50
N THR A 39 -16.78 -7.14 8.38
CA THR A 39 -16.86 -6.64 9.74
C THR A 39 -16.11 -5.32 9.87
N LYS A 40 -16.80 -4.26 10.31
CA LYS A 40 -16.22 -2.95 10.60
C LYS A 40 -15.41 -3.00 11.90
N ASP A 41 -14.23 -3.61 11.85
CA ASP A 41 -13.37 -3.78 13.01
C ASP A 41 -11.94 -4.17 12.61
N TYR A 42 -11.01 -4.09 13.55
CA TYR A 42 -9.69 -4.69 13.43
C TYR A 42 -9.74 -6.21 13.62
N PHE A 43 -9.11 -6.97 12.74
CA PHE A 43 -8.93 -8.41 12.92
C PHE A 43 -8.04 -8.68 14.15
N SER A 44 -8.48 -9.57 15.03
CA SER A 44 -7.80 -9.89 16.28
C SER A 44 -8.16 -11.29 16.78
N GLU A 45 -7.59 -11.72 17.89
CA GLU A 45 -7.81 -13.05 18.48
C GLU A 45 -9.30 -13.35 18.79
N LYS A 46 -10.15 -12.33 18.99
CA LYS A 46 -11.59 -12.53 19.16
C LYS A 46 -12.28 -13.21 17.97
N TYR A 47 -11.65 -13.16 16.79
CA TYR A 47 -12.13 -13.78 15.56
C TYR A 47 -11.48 -15.13 15.24
N LYS A 48 -10.68 -15.67 16.16
CA LYS A 48 -9.95 -16.93 15.99
C LYS A 48 -10.86 -18.12 15.63
N SER A 49 -12.12 -18.09 16.08
CA SER A 49 -13.14 -19.10 15.76
C SER A 49 -13.48 -19.19 14.26
N ILE A 50 -13.14 -18.18 13.46
CA ILE A 50 -13.26 -18.26 12.00
C ILE A 50 -12.42 -19.41 11.47
N ASN A 51 -11.26 -19.68 12.08
CA ASN A 51 -10.33 -20.73 11.68
C ASN A 51 -9.95 -20.59 10.18
N ALA A 52 -9.27 -19.47 9.86
CA ALA A 52 -8.90 -19.10 8.50
C ALA A 52 -7.86 -20.07 7.91
N ASP A 53 -8.08 -20.50 6.68
CA ASP A 53 -7.10 -21.26 5.89
C ASP A 53 -6.11 -20.31 5.19
N LEU A 54 -6.61 -19.12 4.81
CA LEU A 54 -5.85 -18.07 4.12
C LEU A 54 -6.19 -16.70 4.68
N VAL A 55 -5.16 -15.94 5.01
CA VAL A 55 -5.24 -14.50 5.28
C VAL A 55 -4.72 -13.74 4.08
N ILE A 56 -5.38 -12.66 3.69
CA ILE A 56 -5.00 -11.78 2.57
C ILE A 56 -4.78 -10.37 3.11
N LEU A 57 -3.59 -9.82 2.81
CA LEU A 57 -3.25 -8.41 3.03
C LEU A 57 -2.94 -7.79 1.67
N ARG A 58 -3.77 -6.84 1.23
CA ARG A 58 -3.54 -6.12 -0.02
C ARG A 58 -3.44 -4.63 0.26
N HIS A 59 -2.28 -4.05 0.00
CA HIS A 59 -2.00 -2.65 0.28
C HIS A 59 -2.30 -2.26 1.74
N VAL A 60 -1.80 -3.07 2.67
CA VAL A 60 -1.96 -2.87 4.12
C VAL A 60 -0.61 -2.77 4.81
N LEU A 61 0.30 -3.69 4.50
CA LEU A 61 1.53 -3.85 5.29
C LEU A 61 2.48 -2.64 5.19
N GLU A 62 2.45 -1.93 4.07
CA GLU A 62 3.20 -0.69 3.85
C GLU A 62 2.76 0.46 4.77
N HIS A 63 1.53 0.42 5.26
CA HIS A 63 0.97 1.40 6.19
C HIS A 63 1.21 1.05 7.66
N ILE A 64 1.75 -0.12 7.95
CA ILE A 64 1.92 -0.63 9.32
C ILE A 64 3.31 -0.28 9.84
N GLU A 65 3.40 0.58 10.86
CA GLU A 65 4.68 1.03 11.44
C GLU A 65 5.57 -0.14 11.89
N LYS A 66 4.95 -1.17 12.50
CA LYS A 66 5.64 -2.35 13.05
C LYS A 66 5.14 -3.64 12.40
N PRO A 67 5.54 -3.93 11.16
CA PRO A 67 4.99 -5.03 10.38
C PRO A 67 5.20 -6.41 11.02
N TYR A 68 6.31 -6.65 11.71
CA TYR A 68 6.55 -7.93 12.38
C TYR A 68 5.59 -8.15 13.55
N GLU A 69 5.35 -7.13 14.38
CA GLU A 69 4.40 -7.21 15.49
C GLU A 69 2.96 -7.43 14.96
N PHE A 70 2.59 -6.73 13.90
CA PHE A 70 1.29 -6.90 13.25
C PHE A 70 1.10 -8.32 12.70
N LEU A 71 2.08 -8.85 11.99
CA LEU A 71 2.04 -10.24 11.50
C LEU A 71 1.98 -11.26 12.64
N THR A 72 2.65 -10.98 13.77
CA THR A 72 2.58 -11.82 14.98
C THR A 72 1.17 -11.81 15.58
N HIS A 73 0.50 -10.67 15.62
CA HIS A 73 -0.90 -10.59 16.07
C HIS A 73 -1.83 -11.41 15.16
N ILE A 74 -1.64 -11.35 13.85
CA ILE A 74 -2.40 -12.19 12.90
C ILE A 74 -2.11 -13.67 13.13
N GLN A 75 -0.86 -14.05 13.32
CA GLN A 75 -0.46 -15.44 13.62
C GLN A 75 -1.17 -15.96 14.88
N ASN A 76 -1.24 -15.17 15.95
CA ASN A 76 -1.93 -15.54 17.20
C ASN A 76 -3.46 -15.67 17.03
N ALA A 77 -4.02 -14.90 16.12
CA ALA A 77 -5.45 -14.88 15.80
C ALA A 77 -5.87 -15.96 14.78
N THR A 78 -4.96 -16.79 14.31
CA THR A 78 -5.20 -17.82 13.29
C THR A 78 -4.73 -19.20 13.75
N SER A 79 -4.92 -20.21 12.90
CA SER A 79 -4.43 -21.57 13.09
C SER A 79 -2.96 -21.71 12.61
N LYS A 80 -2.26 -22.75 13.07
CA LYS A 80 -0.88 -23.02 12.69
C LYS A 80 -0.67 -23.17 11.19
N ASP A 81 -1.63 -23.80 10.49
CA ASP A 81 -1.50 -24.10 9.05
C ASP A 81 -1.98 -22.95 8.15
N THR A 82 -2.37 -21.81 8.73
CA THR A 82 -2.89 -20.66 7.98
C THR A 82 -1.83 -20.11 7.03
N LYS A 83 -2.19 -19.98 5.76
CA LYS A 83 -1.36 -19.29 4.75
C LYS A 83 -1.65 -17.78 4.78
N ILE A 84 -0.66 -17.01 4.35
CA ILE A 84 -0.80 -15.56 4.18
C ILE A 84 -0.39 -15.15 2.78
N LEU A 85 -1.25 -14.37 2.14
CA LEU A 85 -0.99 -13.72 0.86
C LEU A 85 -0.82 -12.22 1.11
N ILE A 86 0.33 -11.68 0.75
CA ILE A 86 0.66 -10.27 0.93
C ILE A 86 0.91 -9.63 -0.42
N GLU A 87 0.22 -8.52 -0.71
CA GLU A 87 0.45 -7.66 -1.88
C GLU A 87 0.85 -6.27 -1.39
N VAL A 88 2.01 -5.79 -1.84
CA VAL A 88 2.57 -4.47 -1.49
C VAL A 88 3.26 -3.85 -2.70
N PRO A 89 3.45 -2.52 -2.73
CA PRO A 89 4.31 -1.87 -3.74
C PRO A 89 5.73 -2.42 -3.70
N ASP A 90 6.31 -2.67 -4.89
CA ASP A 90 7.70 -3.12 -5.02
C ASP A 90 8.66 -1.94 -4.98
N PHE A 91 9.46 -1.84 -3.92
CA PHE A 91 10.45 -0.77 -3.80
C PHE A 91 11.56 -0.85 -4.87
N GLU A 92 11.91 -2.06 -5.33
CA GLU A 92 12.86 -2.21 -6.42
C GLU A 92 12.33 -1.56 -7.71
N TRP A 93 11.04 -1.78 -8.03
CA TRP A 93 10.39 -1.09 -9.15
C TRP A 93 10.39 0.43 -8.98
N ILE A 94 10.11 0.94 -7.77
CA ILE A 94 10.16 2.39 -7.49
C ILE A 94 11.54 2.97 -7.79
N VAL A 95 12.60 2.26 -7.40
CA VAL A 95 13.99 2.69 -7.64
C VAL A 95 14.35 2.63 -9.13
N GLU A 96 14.07 1.50 -9.79
CA GLU A 96 14.38 1.25 -11.20
C GLU A 96 13.67 2.24 -12.13
N ASN A 97 12.40 2.52 -11.84
CA ASN A 97 11.58 3.46 -12.62
C ASN A 97 11.68 4.91 -12.14
N ARG A 98 12.55 5.17 -11.14
CA ARG A 98 12.72 6.50 -10.53
C ARG A 98 11.40 7.12 -10.05
N ALA A 99 10.47 6.28 -9.64
CA ALA A 99 9.10 6.62 -9.28
C ALA A 99 8.99 7.18 -7.85
N PHE A 100 9.78 8.22 -7.53
CA PHE A 100 9.83 8.83 -6.20
C PHE A 100 8.45 9.32 -5.71
N TRP A 101 7.51 9.60 -6.61
CA TRP A 101 6.13 9.98 -6.28
C TRP A 101 5.31 8.86 -5.64
N ASP A 102 5.79 7.62 -5.64
CA ASP A 102 5.23 6.50 -4.87
C ASP A 102 5.82 6.42 -3.45
N ILE A 103 6.69 7.37 -3.07
CA ILE A 103 7.18 7.55 -1.70
C ILE A 103 6.42 8.71 -1.08
N PHE A 104 5.44 8.40 -0.23
CA PHE A 104 4.57 9.39 0.40
C PHE A 104 4.28 9.03 1.86
N TYR A 105 3.72 9.99 2.58
CA TYR A 105 3.62 9.97 4.04
C TYR A 105 2.90 8.74 4.61
N GLU A 106 1.86 8.27 3.94
CA GLU A 106 1.04 7.15 4.40
C GLU A 106 1.76 5.80 4.31
N HIS A 107 2.83 5.68 3.52
CA HIS A 107 3.68 4.49 3.45
C HIS A 107 4.85 4.64 4.41
N CYS A 108 4.75 4.05 5.60
CA CYS A 108 5.85 4.04 6.57
C CYS A 108 6.87 2.91 6.33
N ASN A 109 6.55 1.94 5.48
CA ASN A 109 7.45 0.87 5.07
C ASN A 109 7.49 0.69 3.55
N TYR A 110 8.66 0.27 3.06
CA TYR A 110 8.89 -0.07 1.65
C TYR A 110 9.55 -1.44 1.56
N PHE A 111 8.99 -2.30 0.72
CA PHE A 111 9.39 -3.71 0.62
C PHE A 111 9.97 -4.01 -0.76
N ASP A 112 11.14 -4.62 -0.80
CA ASP A 112 11.59 -5.42 -1.93
C ASP A 112 11.34 -6.91 -1.65
N ALA A 113 11.45 -7.77 -2.67
CA ALA A 113 11.19 -9.20 -2.54
C ALA A 113 12.06 -9.86 -1.46
N THR A 114 13.32 -9.45 -1.32
CA THR A 114 14.26 -10.01 -0.34
C THR A 114 13.87 -9.64 1.08
N PHE A 115 13.53 -8.37 1.32
CA PHE A 115 13.14 -7.90 2.65
C PHE A 115 11.79 -8.50 3.06
N LEU A 116 10.79 -8.46 2.18
CA LEU A 116 9.47 -9.05 2.46
C LEU A 116 9.57 -10.54 2.77
N SER A 117 10.34 -11.30 1.97
CA SER A 117 10.54 -12.73 2.21
C SER A 117 11.29 -13.03 3.51
N SER A 118 12.09 -12.09 4.03
CA SER A 118 12.86 -12.30 5.26
C SER A 118 12.00 -12.45 6.52
N PHE A 119 10.72 -12.05 6.45
CA PHE A 119 9.75 -12.27 7.54
C PHE A 119 9.35 -13.73 7.72
N PHE A 120 9.66 -14.61 6.76
CA PHE A 120 9.29 -16.04 6.82
C PHE A 120 10.50 -16.91 6.55
N LYS A 121 10.46 -18.17 7.03
CA LYS A 121 11.51 -19.15 6.73
C LYS A 121 11.46 -19.52 5.25
N ASN A 122 10.25 -19.77 4.75
CA ASN A 122 9.99 -20.07 3.35
C ASN A 122 8.87 -19.14 2.84
N ALA A 123 9.09 -18.51 1.69
CA ALA A 123 8.11 -17.68 1.03
C ALA A 123 8.31 -17.76 -0.48
N THR A 124 7.22 -17.71 -1.22
CA THR A 124 7.26 -17.58 -2.67
C THR A 124 6.73 -16.21 -3.04
N SER A 125 7.45 -15.47 -3.86
CA SER A 125 7.03 -14.15 -4.33
C SER A 125 7.10 -14.04 -5.84
N LYS A 126 6.26 -13.15 -6.39
CA LYS A 126 6.31 -12.75 -7.79
C LYS A 126 5.92 -11.29 -7.95
N LYS A 127 6.43 -10.65 -9.00
CA LYS A 127 6.00 -9.32 -9.41
C LYS A 127 4.71 -9.41 -10.23
N VAL A 128 3.77 -8.49 -9.97
CA VAL A 128 2.46 -8.40 -10.63
C VAL A 128 2.19 -6.96 -11.09
N PHE A 129 1.11 -6.74 -11.85
CA PHE A 129 0.73 -5.42 -12.37
C PHE A 129 1.88 -4.70 -13.09
N GLY A 130 2.43 -5.32 -14.12
CA GLY A 130 3.57 -4.76 -14.85
C GLY A 130 4.82 -4.58 -13.98
N THR A 131 5.02 -5.47 -13.01
CA THR A 131 6.12 -5.50 -12.04
C THR A 131 6.07 -4.44 -10.92
N GLN A 132 4.99 -3.63 -10.86
CA GLN A 132 4.86 -2.54 -9.88
C GLN A 132 4.58 -3.03 -8.45
N TYR A 133 3.98 -4.22 -8.30
CA TYR A 133 3.64 -4.78 -6.99
C TYR A 133 4.28 -6.14 -6.77
N LEU A 134 4.59 -6.44 -5.51
CA LEU A 134 4.99 -7.76 -5.04
C LEU A 134 3.78 -8.50 -4.51
N LEU A 135 3.60 -9.73 -4.96
CA LEU A 135 2.67 -10.70 -4.38
C LEU A 135 3.48 -11.81 -3.73
N MET A 136 3.29 -12.05 -2.43
CA MET A 136 4.00 -13.07 -1.67
C MET A 136 3.03 -14.02 -0.99
N LEU A 137 3.31 -15.32 -1.06
CA LEU A 137 2.64 -16.39 -0.34
C LEU A 137 3.59 -17.05 0.63
N ALA A 138 3.18 -17.17 1.90
CA ALA A 138 3.93 -17.83 2.95
C ALA A 138 3.00 -18.59 3.92
N SER A 139 3.57 -19.27 4.91
CA SER A 139 2.84 -19.88 6.01
C SER A 139 3.07 -19.06 7.29
N LEU A 140 2.00 -18.75 8.05
CA LEU A 140 2.11 -17.95 9.26
C LEU A 140 2.91 -18.64 10.37
N ASP A 141 2.95 -19.98 10.42
CA ASP A 141 3.77 -20.72 11.37
C ASP A 141 5.28 -20.59 11.11
N GLU A 142 5.66 -20.15 9.90
CA GLU A 142 7.04 -19.89 9.51
C GLU A 142 7.48 -18.43 9.72
N LEU A 143 6.62 -17.60 10.33
CA LEU A 143 6.95 -16.20 10.65
C LEU A 143 8.19 -16.13 11.54
N ARG A 144 9.09 -15.23 11.22
CA ARG A 144 10.30 -14.94 11.98
C ARG A 144 10.63 -13.46 11.97
N LYS A 145 11.42 -13.02 12.96
CA LYS A 145 11.92 -11.65 12.96
C LYS A 145 12.77 -11.40 11.69
N PRO A 146 12.43 -10.36 10.90
CA PRO A 146 13.15 -10.10 9.65
C PRO A 146 14.58 -9.66 9.92
N TYR A 147 15.44 -9.95 8.97
CA TYR A 147 16.80 -9.43 8.94
C TYR A 147 16.89 -8.34 7.90
N VAL A 148 17.28 -7.13 8.31
CA VAL A 148 17.43 -5.97 7.44
C VAL A 148 18.90 -5.80 7.06
N LYS A 149 19.20 -5.84 5.76
CA LYS A 149 20.48 -5.44 5.21
C LYS A 149 20.26 -4.23 4.29
N HIS A 150 20.91 -3.11 4.57
CA HIS A 150 20.82 -1.94 3.69
C HIS A 150 21.35 -2.29 2.30
N ARG A 151 20.48 -2.20 1.28
CA ARG A 151 20.80 -2.51 -0.13
C ARG A 151 20.89 -1.26 -1.00
N TYR A 152 20.25 -0.17 -0.59
CA TYR A 152 20.10 1.03 -1.40
C TYR A 152 20.97 2.17 -0.90
N GLN A 153 21.49 2.96 -1.85
CA GLN A 153 22.30 4.15 -1.54
C GLN A 153 21.38 5.29 -1.09
N LYS A 154 21.89 6.17 -0.19
CA LYS A 154 21.12 7.31 0.36
C LYS A 154 20.72 8.26 -0.74
N ASN A 155 21.02 8.47 -1.81
CA ASN A 155 20.67 9.53 -2.77
C ASN A 155 20.20 8.97 -4.13
N ILE A 156 19.50 7.83 -4.11
CA ILE A 156 19.06 7.12 -5.32
C ILE A 156 18.20 7.97 -6.26
N PHE A 157 17.46 8.96 -5.74
CA PHE A 157 16.61 9.85 -6.54
C PHE A 157 17.22 11.22 -6.85
N LYS A 158 18.47 11.50 -6.45
CA LYS A 158 19.08 12.84 -6.58
C LYS A 158 19.06 13.38 -8.01
N GLU A 159 19.41 12.55 -8.97
CA GLU A 159 19.43 12.93 -10.39
C GLU A 159 18.00 13.15 -10.93
N SER A 160 17.07 12.26 -10.57
CA SER A 160 15.67 12.40 -10.96
C SER A 160 15.07 13.69 -10.44
N PHE A 161 15.36 14.06 -9.20
CA PHE A 161 14.88 15.31 -8.60
C PHE A 161 15.43 16.53 -9.33
N ARG A 162 16.72 16.53 -9.70
CA ARG A 162 17.32 17.61 -10.47
C ARG A 162 16.65 17.76 -11.82
N ASN A 163 16.54 16.68 -12.59
CA ASN A 163 15.96 16.70 -13.93
C ASN A 163 14.49 17.17 -13.90
N ILE A 164 13.71 16.73 -12.92
CA ILE A 164 12.31 17.16 -12.78
C ILE A 164 12.24 18.63 -12.39
N LYS A 165 13.06 19.09 -11.46
CA LYS A 165 13.11 20.49 -11.07
C LYS A 165 13.44 21.39 -12.27
N ASP A 166 14.44 21.02 -13.07
CA ASP A 166 14.83 21.75 -14.25
C ASP A 166 13.70 21.77 -15.29
N PHE A 167 13.05 20.63 -15.55
CA PHE A 167 11.89 20.55 -16.43
C PHE A 167 10.73 21.43 -15.96
N LEU A 168 10.36 21.37 -14.68
CA LEU A 168 9.26 22.16 -14.13
C LEU A 168 9.54 23.66 -14.24
N SER A 169 10.75 24.11 -13.92
CA SER A 169 11.12 25.53 -13.96
C SER A 169 11.15 26.10 -15.38
N GLN A 170 11.42 25.28 -16.39
CA GLN A 170 11.46 25.70 -17.81
C GLN A 170 10.08 25.73 -18.47
N ASN A 171 9.05 25.11 -17.86
CA ASN A 171 7.73 24.93 -18.45
C ASN A 171 6.59 25.56 -17.62
N THR A 172 6.89 26.50 -16.76
CA THR A 172 5.88 27.23 -15.98
C THR A 172 5.12 28.27 -16.82
N PRO A 173 3.84 28.53 -16.55
CA PRO A 173 2.98 27.92 -15.54
C PRO A 173 2.51 26.52 -15.93
N LEU A 174 2.28 25.68 -14.93
CA LEU A 174 1.89 24.26 -15.10
C LEU A 174 0.50 23.99 -14.51
N VAL A 175 -0.15 22.97 -15.04
CA VAL A 175 -1.36 22.40 -14.47
C VAL A 175 -1.06 20.98 -13.99
N LEU A 176 -1.47 20.67 -12.75
CA LEU A 176 -1.28 19.34 -12.19
C LEU A 176 -2.54 18.50 -12.40
N TRP A 177 -2.39 17.35 -13.05
CA TRP A 177 -3.46 16.36 -13.18
C TRP A 177 -3.34 15.31 -12.05
N GLY A 178 -4.34 15.31 -11.14
CA GLY A 178 -4.41 14.41 -9.98
C GLY A 178 -3.98 15.07 -8.68
N GLY A 179 -4.93 15.55 -7.89
CA GLY A 179 -4.75 16.16 -6.57
C GLY A 179 -4.78 15.14 -5.41
N ALA A 180 -4.22 13.93 -5.59
CA ALA A 180 -4.08 12.90 -4.55
C ALA A 180 -2.63 12.77 -4.08
N SER A 181 -2.29 11.70 -3.37
CA SER A 181 -0.98 11.46 -2.74
C SER A 181 0.21 11.81 -3.64
N LYS A 182 0.22 11.33 -4.90
CA LYS A 182 1.32 11.60 -5.85
C LYS A 182 1.43 13.08 -6.22
N GLY A 183 0.30 13.73 -6.49
CA GLY A 183 0.26 15.17 -6.79
C GLY A 183 0.69 16.02 -5.60
N VAL A 184 0.22 15.69 -4.41
CA VAL A 184 0.65 16.34 -3.16
C VAL A 184 2.14 16.16 -2.92
N THR A 185 2.68 14.97 -3.14
CA THR A 185 4.12 14.68 -3.03
C THR A 185 4.94 15.54 -3.98
N LEU A 186 4.51 15.66 -5.26
CA LEU A 186 5.18 16.50 -6.24
C LEU A 186 5.21 17.97 -5.80
N LEU A 187 4.07 18.52 -5.38
CA LEU A 187 3.97 19.91 -4.90
C LEU A 187 4.85 20.15 -3.68
N ASN A 188 4.84 19.23 -2.71
CA ASN A 188 5.65 19.35 -1.49
C ASN A 188 7.15 19.35 -1.76
N ILE A 189 7.60 18.64 -2.78
CA ILE A 189 9.01 18.55 -3.12
C ILE A 189 9.46 19.73 -3.99
N PHE A 190 8.68 20.06 -5.03
CA PHE A 190 9.12 20.96 -6.10
C PHE A 190 8.46 22.32 -6.11
N ASP A 191 7.23 22.48 -5.60
CA ASP A 191 6.47 23.74 -5.63
C ASP A 191 6.16 24.31 -4.23
N LYS A 192 7.13 24.23 -3.33
CA LYS A 192 7.00 24.75 -1.96
C LYS A 192 6.60 26.23 -1.90
N ASN A 193 7.03 27.02 -2.89
CA ASN A 193 6.75 28.45 -3.00
C ASN A 193 5.46 28.75 -3.78
N ARG A 194 4.74 27.72 -4.25
CA ARG A 194 3.46 27.87 -5.00
C ARG A 194 3.59 28.67 -6.29
N GLN A 195 4.70 28.56 -6.99
CA GLN A 195 5.01 29.37 -8.18
C GLN A 195 4.99 28.56 -9.48
N LEU A 196 5.09 27.22 -9.40
CA LEU A 196 5.22 26.38 -10.59
C LEU A 196 3.88 25.88 -11.11
N VAL A 197 2.96 25.48 -10.21
CA VAL A 197 1.66 24.93 -10.57
C VAL A 197 0.55 25.97 -10.30
N GLU A 198 -0.22 26.30 -11.30
CA GLU A 198 -1.29 27.30 -11.21
C GLU A 198 -2.53 26.71 -10.53
N TYR A 199 -3.00 25.53 -11.00
CA TYR A 199 -4.12 24.80 -10.40
C TYR A 199 -3.98 23.29 -10.64
N CYS A 200 -4.85 22.52 -9.97
CA CYS A 200 -4.94 21.07 -10.12
C CYS A 200 -6.25 20.67 -10.79
N ILE A 201 -6.21 19.57 -11.55
CA ILE A 201 -7.40 18.91 -12.09
C ILE A 201 -7.55 17.56 -11.38
N ASP A 202 -8.72 17.25 -10.82
CA ASP A 202 -9.02 15.94 -10.24
C ASP A 202 -10.40 15.46 -10.73
N ILE A 203 -10.48 14.18 -11.10
CA ILE A 203 -11.72 13.54 -11.55
C ILE A 203 -12.69 13.24 -10.39
N ASN A 204 -12.21 13.28 -9.15
CA ASN A 204 -13.04 12.99 -7.98
C ASN A 204 -13.89 14.21 -7.59
N PRO A 205 -15.25 14.15 -7.74
CA PRO A 205 -16.11 15.29 -7.44
C PRO A 205 -16.00 15.80 -6.00
N LYS A 206 -15.62 14.93 -5.05
CA LYS A 206 -15.44 15.31 -3.65
C LYS A 206 -14.23 16.20 -3.41
N LYS A 207 -13.32 16.29 -4.37
CA LYS A 207 -12.12 17.14 -4.30
C LYS A 207 -12.27 18.44 -5.09
N GLN A 208 -13.16 18.49 -6.06
CA GLN A 208 -13.38 19.67 -6.90
C GLN A 208 -13.88 20.86 -6.08
N ASN A 209 -13.52 22.08 -6.48
CA ASN A 209 -13.81 23.34 -5.78
C ASN A 209 -13.26 23.36 -4.33
N LYS A 210 -12.12 22.71 -4.10
CA LYS A 210 -11.41 22.70 -2.83
C LYS A 210 -9.94 23.04 -3.04
N PHE A 211 -9.25 23.30 -1.96
CA PHE A 211 -7.81 23.51 -1.99
C PHE A 211 -7.06 22.20 -1.82
N ILE A 212 -6.03 21.99 -2.61
CA ILE A 212 -4.99 21.01 -2.37
C ILE A 212 -4.02 21.58 -1.33
N HIS A 213 -3.17 20.74 -0.78
CA HIS A 213 -2.11 21.15 0.14
C HIS A 213 -1.43 22.44 -0.32
N PHE A 214 -1.22 23.41 0.62
CA PHE A 214 -0.73 24.76 0.38
C PHE A 214 -1.70 25.72 -0.36
N GLY A 215 -2.99 25.42 -0.41
CA GLY A 215 -3.99 26.37 -0.94
C GLY A 215 -3.96 26.56 -2.45
N LYS A 216 -3.56 25.54 -3.21
CA LYS A 216 -3.82 25.50 -4.65
C LYS A 216 -5.25 25.03 -4.89
N ASP A 217 -5.93 25.65 -5.85
CA ASP A 217 -7.27 25.27 -6.27
C ASP A 217 -7.28 23.91 -6.98
N ILE A 218 -8.33 23.13 -6.80
CA ILE A 218 -8.62 21.89 -7.53
C ILE A 218 -9.86 22.09 -8.38
#